data_8094717fc8aecf349498175ad2ea908b
#
_entry.id   8094717fc8aecf349498175ad2ea908b
#
_cell.length_a   1.000
_cell.length_b   1.000
_cell.length_c   1.000
_cell.angle_alpha   90.00
_cell.angle_beta   90.00
_cell.angle_gamma   90.00
#
_symmetry.space_group_name_H-M   'P 1'
#
loop_
_entity.id
_entity.type
_entity.pdbx_description
1 polymer ?
#
loop_
_entity_poly.entity_id
_entity_poly.type
_entity_poly.pdbx_seq_one_letter_code
_entity_poly.pdbx_strand_id
1 'polypeptide(L)'
;MPAARFASPQTLNAFSLWLSLPQLISWGALFYTFSLLMGPLEAELGLSRAESSLAFSLALLGEGAAAWAVGRWIDAGHERRVMTLGSLWVGLGLLAHGAVDSVASFYAVWIWLGMGMAATLYNPAFAIVTRRFGADFRRAIITITFLGGLASTVFIPLVSWWFGLWGWRVSLCLLGALQLGVCLPLHAWLLRGAPRPLPPLAGQARMAHASMRPHLRQPTFWLLALFMVLTMALTSALPVHMINLLGEASLPASWVVGIPAAIGVLQVLGRMLLFVFERRWDVHAANRWIPALLPASLLVLVLGGWHPAVALVFVLLYGMGNGMITIVKGTAMAQYVSAAHVGQLNGLLGLPIALARAAAPWIVGLLWSPTAGYRWGLWWMVAASLAGLAALWTAQAHALHARQSR
;
A
#
# COMPACT_ATOMS: atom_id res chain seq x y z
N MET A 1 25.23 -29.48 15.75
CA MET A 1 24.42 -28.43 15.09
C MET A 1 24.02 -27.43 16.16
N PRO A 2 24.47 -26.16 16.13
CA PRO A 2 23.97 -25.18 17.08
C PRO A 2 22.53 -24.84 16.70
N ALA A 3 21.60 -25.11 17.63
CA ALA A 3 20.20 -24.75 17.52
C ALA A 3 20.11 -23.24 17.15
N ALA A 4 19.40 -22.92 16.08
CA ALA A 4 19.03 -21.56 15.77
C ALA A 4 18.32 -20.99 17.02
N ARG A 5 18.95 -20.03 17.70
CA ARG A 5 18.32 -19.31 18.80
C ARG A 5 17.11 -18.61 18.23
N PHE A 6 15.94 -19.20 18.38
CA PHE A 6 14.67 -18.53 18.14
C PHE A 6 14.67 -17.27 19.04
N ALA A 7 14.53 -16.11 18.43
CA ALA A 7 14.48 -14.85 19.16
C ALA A 7 13.35 -14.95 20.19
N SER A 8 13.61 -14.53 21.43
CA SER A 8 12.57 -14.51 22.45
C SER A 8 11.40 -13.61 21.99
N PRO A 9 10.17 -13.83 22.47
CA PRO A 9 9.02 -12.96 22.13
C PRO A 9 9.29 -11.47 22.39
N GLN A 10 10.14 -11.16 23.36
CA GLN A 10 10.55 -9.78 23.68
C GLN A 10 11.44 -9.16 22.59
N THR A 11 12.38 -9.93 22.02
CA THR A 11 13.24 -9.46 20.93
C THR A 11 12.46 -9.25 19.63
N LEU A 12 11.48 -10.12 19.34
CA LEU A 12 10.58 -9.98 18.20
C LEU A 12 9.74 -8.69 18.28
N ASN A 13 9.13 -8.43 19.45
CA ASN A 13 8.31 -7.24 19.65
C ASN A 13 9.16 -5.96 19.54
N ALA A 14 10.32 -5.90 20.18
CA ALA A 14 11.22 -4.76 20.12
C ALA A 14 11.71 -4.50 18.70
N PHE A 15 12.15 -5.55 17.97
CA PHE A 15 12.57 -5.43 16.58
C PHE A 15 11.46 -4.90 15.68
N SER A 16 10.25 -5.45 15.81
CA SER A 16 9.09 -5.04 15.00
C SER A 16 8.67 -3.60 15.30
N LEU A 17 8.70 -3.17 16.55
CA LEU A 17 8.45 -1.79 16.96
C LEU A 17 9.48 -0.82 16.34
N TRP A 18 10.77 -1.12 16.47
CA TRP A 18 11.80 -0.26 15.89
C TRP A 18 11.75 -0.23 14.36
N LEU A 19 11.41 -1.34 13.70
CA LEU A 19 11.25 -1.38 12.25
C LEU A 19 9.97 -0.65 11.79
N SER A 20 8.98 -0.52 12.66
CA SER A 20 7.74 0.22 12.35
C SER A 20 7.95 1.71 12.21
N LEU A 21 8.91 2.30 12.93
CA LEU A 21 9.19 3.74 12.86
C LEU A 21 9.64 4.19 11.46
N PRO A 22 10.66 3.54 10.81
CA PRO A 22 10.97 3.85 9.42
C PRO A 22 9.80 3.59 8.45
N GLN A 23 8.95 2.60 8.72
CA GLN A 23 7.77 2.37 7.90
C GLN A 23 6.77 3.53 8.00
N LEU A 24 6.50 3.99 9.22
CA LEU A 24 5.65 5.16 9.47
C LEU A 24 6.16 6.40 8.71
N ILE A 25 7.47 6.68 8.81
CA ILE A 25 8.12 7.84 8.17
C ILE A 25 8.10 7.68 6.64
N SER A 26 8.50 6.52 6.12
CA SER A 26 8.62 6.30 4.67
C SER A 26 7.25 6.33 3.97
N TRP A 27 6.21 5.71 4.55
CA TRP A 27 4.85 5.80 4.02
C TRP A 27 4.32 7.24 4.08
N GLY A 28 4.58 7.96 5.16
CA GLY A 28 4.23 9.37 5.31
C GLY A 28 4.89 10.23 4.25
N ALA A 29 6.20 10.15 4.15
CA ALA A 29 7.01 11.00 3.26
C ALA A 29 6.81 10.71 1.77
N LEU A 30 6.63 9.44 1.39
CA LEU A 30 6.60 9.02 -0.01
C LEU A 30 5.18 8.90 -0.57
N PHE A 31 4.26 8.32 0.20
CA PHE A 31 2.93 8.02 -0.30
C PHE A 31 1.91 9.11 0.04
N TYR A 32 1.81 9.48 1.31
CA TYR A 32 0.78 10.40 1.76
C TYR A 32 1.09 11.87 1.49
N THR A 33 2.37 12.25 1.48
CA THR A 33 2.79 13.62 1.15
C THR A 33 2.47 14.01 -0.30
N PHE A 34 2.43 13.04 -1.22
CA PHE A 34 2.17 13.33 -2.63
C PHE A 34 0.82 14.02 -2.86
N SER A 35 -0.23 13.61 -2.14
CA SER A 35 -1.56 14.23 -2.28
C SER A 35 -1.60 15.71 -1.88
N LEU A 36 -0.76 16.12 -0.93
CA LEU A 36 -0.59 17.52 -0.53
C LEU A 36 0.25 18.30 -1.55
N LEU A 37 1.21 17.63 -2.19
CA LEU A 37 2.16 18.24 -3.11
C LEU A 37 1.55 18.59 -4.48
N MET A 38 0.52 17.85 -4.93
CA MET A 38 -0.08 18.03 -6.27
C MET A 38 -0.52 19.47 -6.52
N GLY A 39 -1.33 20.06 -5.65
CA GLY A 39 -1.86 21.40 -5.84
C GLY A 39 -0.79 22.50 -5.97
N PRO A 40 0.17 22.58 -5.02
CA PRO A 40 1.30 23.52 -5.12
C PRO A 40 2.10 23.37 -6.41
N LEU A 41 2.38 22.14 -6.85
CA LEU A 41 3.14 21.87 -8.08
C LEU A 41 2.35 22.21 -9.35
N GLU A 42 1.06 21.91 -9.39
CA GLU A 42 0.19 22.29 -10.49
C GLU A 42 0.17 23.81 -10.69
N ALA A 43 0.06 24.56 -9.58
CA ALA A 43 0.08 26.01 -9.62
C ALA A 43 1.43 26.60 -10.05
N GLU A 44 2.54 25.98 -9.63
CA GLU A 44 3.88 26.51 -9.91
C GLU A 44 4.42 26.11 -11.28
N LEU A 45 4.23 24.85 -11.68
CA LEU A 45 4.75 24.32 -12.96
C LEU A 45 3.72 24.37 -14.10
N GLY A 46 2.50 24.85 -13.85
CA GLY A 46 1.42 24.91 -14.85
C GLY A 46 0.93 23.52 -15.28
N LEU A 47 0.99 22.53 -14.40
CA LEU A 47 0.62 21.15 -14.69
C LEU A 47 -0.89 20.94 -14.67
N SER A 48 -1.39 20.13 -15.59
CA SER A 48 -2.71 19.54 -15.48
C SER A 48 -2.76 18.47 -14.37
N ARG A 49 -3.96 18.12 -13.93
CA ARG A 49 -4.18 17.05 -12.95
C ARG A 49 -3.64 15.68 -13.43
N ALA A 50 -3.72 15.42 -14.74
CA ALA A 50 -3.16 14.22 -15.34
C ALA A 50 -1.63 14.19 -15.29
N GLU A 51 -0.98 15.31 -15.61
CA GLU A 51 0.48 15.42 -15.59
C GLU A 51 1.03 15.33 -14.15
N SER A 52 0.39 15.98 -13.18
CA SER A 52 0.83 15.91 -11.79
C SER A 52 0.70 14.48 -11.24
N SER A 53 -0.44 13.81 -11.46
CA SER A 53 -0.65 12.42 -11.01
C SER A 53 0.21 11.40 -11.76
N LEU A 54 0.62 11.69 -13.02
CA LEU A 54 1.55 10.85 -13.78
C LEU A 54 2.89 10.69 -13.06
N ALA A 55 3.39 11.70 -12.36
CA ALA A 55 4.63 11.59 -11.59
C ALA A 55 4.56 10.46 -10.56
N PHE A 56 3.46 10.35 -9.81
CA PHE A 56 3.27 9.25 -8.86
C PHE A 56 3.09 7.90 -9.55
N SER A 57 2.42 7.88 -10.68
CA SER A 57 2.28 6.68 -11.52
C SER A 57 3.65 6.18 -12.01
N LEU A 58 4.52 7.08 -12.45
CA LEU A 58 5.90 6.77 -12.82
C LEU A 58 6.72 6.26 -11.61
N ALA A 59 6.52 6.84 -10.43
CA ALA A 59 7.13 6.33 -9.20
C ALA A 59 6.69 4.88 -8.91
N LEU A 60 5.40 4.55 -9.04
CA LEU A 60 4.91 3.18 -8.84
C LEU A 60 5.44 2.20 -9.90
N LEU A 61 5.67 2.65 -11.12
CA LEU A 61 6.39 1.85 -12.14
C LEU A 61 7.85 1.62 -11.74
N GLY A 62 8.53 2.66 -11.24
CA GLY A 62 9.90 2.57 -10.70
C GLY A 62 9.98 1.60 -9.52
N GLU A 63 8.99 1.63 -8.59
CA GLU A 63 8.85 0.66 -7.50
C GLU A 63 8.76 -0.77 -8.05
N GLY A 64 7.87 -0.99 -9.01
CA GLY A 64 7.68 -2.30 -9.63
C GLY A 64 8.93 -2.83 -10.33
N ALA A 65 9.62 -1.97 -11.09
CA ALA A 65 10.86 -2.33 -11.80
C ALA A 65 12.00 -2.70 -10.84
N ALA A 66 12.16 -1.97 -9.75
CA ALA A 66 13.21 -2.21 -8.75
C ALA A 66 12.89 -3.41 -7.83
N ALA A 67 11.62 -3.76 -7.65
CA ALA A 67 11.17 -4.75 -6.67
C ALA A 67 11.83 -6.13 -6.82
N TRP A 68 12.06 -6.57 -8.06
CA TRP A 68 12.70 -7.87 -8.32
C TRP A 68 14.17 -7.90 -7.85
N ALA A 69 14.93 -6.86 -8.19
CA ALA A 69 16.34 -6.75 -7.77
C ALA A 69 16.46 -6.64 -6.25
N VAL A 70 15.62 -5.83 -5.63
CA VAL A 70 15.52 -5.66 -4.18
C VAL A 70 15.22 -6.99 -3.50
N GLY A 71 14.20 -7.72 -3.98
CA GLY A 71 13.84 -9.03 -3.44
C GLY A 71 15.02 -10.02 -3.49
N ARG A 72 15.68 -10.15 -4.63
CA ARG A 72 16.87 -11.02 -4.78
C ARG A 72 18.00 -10.66 -3.80
N TRP A 73 18.25 -9.38 -3.58
CA TRP A 73 19.31 -8.95 -2.66
C TRP A 73 18.94 -9.25 -1.20
N ILE A 74 17.67 -9.12 -0.83
CA ILE A 74 17.19 -9.53 0.50
C ILE A 74 17.34 -11.04 0.66
N ASP A 75 16.93 -11.84 -0.34
CA ASP A 75 17.05 -13.30 -0.31
C ASP A 75 18.50 -13.76 -0.21
N ALA A 76 19.42 -13.04 -0.83
CA ALA A 76 20.87 -13.27 -0.70
C ALA A 76 21.44 -12.84 0.68
N GLY A 77 20.62 -12.32 1.61
CA GLY A 77 21.07 -11.92 2.95
C GLY A 77 21.57 -10.48 3.05
N HIS A 78 21.41 -9.65 2.01
CA HIS A 78 21.86 -8.25 1.99
C HIS A 78 20.81 -7.25 2.52
N GLU A 79 19.86 -7.71 3.34
CA GLU A 79 18.73 -6.91 3.84
C GLU A 79 19.13 -5.58 4.47
N ARG A 80 20.26 -5.56 5.24
CA ARG A 80 20.81 -4.33 5.83
C ARG A 80 21.23 -3.34 4.75
N ARG A 81 21.98 -3.80 3.74
CA ARG A 81 22.43 -2.93 2.64
C ARG A 81 21.23 -2.38 1.86
N VAL A 82 20.27 -3.22 1.56
CA VAL A 82 19.06 -2.84 0.80
C VAL A 82 18.30 -1.71 1.50
N MET A 83 17.91 -1.90 2.76
CA MET A 83 17.11 -0.87 3.44
C MET A 83 17.92 0.36 3.83
N THR A 84 19.20 0.22 4.16
CA THR A 84 20.07 1.37 4.48
C THR A 84 20.32 2.23 3.24
N LEU A 85 20.71 1.60 2.11
CA LEU A 85 20.90 2.30 0.85
C LEU A 85 19.58 2.83 0.28
N GLY A 86 18.46 2.10 0.48
CA GLY A 86 17.12 2.57 0.15
C GLY A 86 16.76 3.85 0.90
N SER A 87 17.05 3.93 2.21
CA SER A 87 16.80 5.14 2.99
C SER A 87 17.69 6.31 2.55
N LEU A 88 18.97 6.05 2.21
CA LEU A 88 19.85 7.05 1.63
C LEU A 88 19.28 7.57 0.30
N TRP A 89 18.90 6.65 -0.58
CA TRP A 89 18.33 6.94 -1.90
C TRP A 89 17.07 7.81 -1.80
N VAL A 90 16.13 7.41 -0.93
CA VAL A 90 14.90 8.18 -0.68
C VAL A 90 15.21 9.54 -0.08
N GLY A 91 16.10 9.61 0.91
CA GLY A 91 16.45 10.87 1.55
C GLY A 91 17.06 11.87 0.57
N LEU A 92 17.98 11.42 -0.30
CA LEU A 92 18.55 12.24 -1.36
C LEU A 92 17.50 12.68 -2.40
N GLY A 93 16.58 11.80 -2.79
CA GLY A 93 15.48 12.14 -3.70
C GLY A 93 14.50 13.16 -3.11
N LEU A 94 14.22 13.09 -1.80
CA LEU A 94 13.41 14.09 -1.13
C LEU A 94 14.13 15.45 -1.04
N LEU A 95 15.44 15.47 -0.79
CA LEU A 95 16.24 16.71 -0.82
C LEU A 95 16.30 17.31 -2.23
N ALA A 96 16.33 16.47 -3.27
CA ALA A 96 16.37 16.92 -4.67
C ALA A 96 15.13 17.72 -5.08
N HIS A 97 13.99 17.64 -4.35
CA HIS A 97 12.85 18.51 -4.57
C HIS A 97 13.16 20.00 -4.37
N GLY A 98 14.17 20.34 -3.59
CA GLY A 98 14.61 21.73 -3.48
C GLY A 98 15.05 22.35 -4.81
N ALA A 99 15.49 21.52 -5.75
CA ALA A 99 15.97 21.92 -7.08
C ALA A 99 14.97 21.60 -8.22
N VAL A 100 13.74 21.17 -7.90
CA VAL A 100 12.70 20.93 -8.93
C VAL A 100 12.18 22.27 -9.44
N ASP A 101 12.37 22.53 -10.74
CA ASP A 101 12.00 23.75 -11.45
C ASP A 101 11.26 23.49 -12.77
N SER A 102 11.13 22.23 -13.16
CA SER A 102 10.56 21.82 -14.45
C SER A 102 9.80 20.49 -14.32
N VAL A 103 8.92 20.23 -15.28
CA VAL A 103 8.19 18.96 -15.39
C VAL A 103 9.14 17.77 -15.48
N ALA A 104 10.23 17.93 -16.24
CA ALA A 104 11.23 16.88 -16.42
C ALA A 104 11.95 16.53 -15.11
N SER A 105 12.39 17.55 -14.35
CA SER A 105 13.02 17.35 -13.03
C SER A 105 12.04 16.74 -12.03
N PHE A 106 10.78 17.15 -12.05
CA PHE A 106 9.72 16.58 -11.21
C PHE A 106 9.51 15.08 -11.48
N TYR A 107 9.37 14.68 -12.76
CA TYR A 107 9.23 13.26 -13.10
C TYR A 107 10.47 12.44 -12.77
N ALA A 108 11.66 12.99 -13.04
CA ALA A 108 12.93 12.32 -12.73
C ALA A 108 13.05 12.01 -11.23
N VAL A 109 12.72 13.00 -10.37
CA VAL A 109 12.78 12.82 -8.92
C VAL A 109 11.75 11.79 -8.44
N TRP A 110 10.52 11.77 -9.01
CA TRP A 110 9.52 10.78 -8.59
C TRP A 110 9.84 9.37 -9.09
N ILE A 111 10.41 9.19 -10.29
CA ILE A 111 10.95 7.90 -10.74
C ILE A 111 12.05 7.42 -9.78
N TRP A 112 12.96 8.33 -9.42
CA TRP A 112 14.02 8.06 -8.44
C TRP A 112 13.44 7.60 -7.11
N LEU A 113 12.47 8.33 -6.54
CA LEU A 113 11.80 7.98 -5.29
C LEU A 113 11.07 6.65 -5.39
N GLY A 114 10.45 6.35 -6.53
CA GLY A 114 9.78 5.07 -6.79
C GLY A 114 10.72 3.87 -6.64
N MET A 115 11.93 3.93 -7.20
CA MET A 115 12.93 2.88 -7.00
C MET A 115 13.31 2.72 -5.52
N GLY A 116 13.36 3.82 -4.77
CA GLY A 116 13.58 3.81 -3.33
C GLY A 116 12.41 3.21 -2.53
N MET A 117 11.16 3.41 -2.99
CA MET A 117 9.97 2.79 -2.38
C MET A 117 10.09 1.26 -2.33
N ALA A 118 10.61 0.64 -3.38
CA ALA A 118 10.83 -0.81 -3.43
C ALA A 118 11.75 -1.31 -2.31
N ALA A 119 12.72 -0.48 -1.86
CA ALA A 119 13.72 -0.83 -0.86
C ALA A 119 13.33 -0.40 0.57
N THR A 120 12.30 0.43 0.77
CA THR A 120 12.00 1.03 2.08
C THR A 120 10.60 0.77 2.60
N LEU A 121 9.60 0.46 1.74
CA LEU A 121 8.22 0.25 2.16
C LEU A 121 7.97 -1.18 2.69
N TYR A 122 6.70 -1.60 2.76
CA TYR A 122 6.31 -2.86 3.41
C TYR A 122 6.91 -4.11 2.80
N ASN A 123 7.06 -4.19 1.47
CA ASN A 123 7.51 -5.41 0.81
C ASN A 123 8.88 -5.91 1.34
N PRO A 124 9.95 -5.08 1.36
CA PRO A 124 11.22 -5.47 1.95
C PRO A 124 11.12 -5.73 3.45
N ALA A 125 10.35 -4.94 4.21
CA ALA A 125 10.19 -5.14 5.65
C ALA A 125 9.55 -6.51 5.95
N PHE A 126 8.52 -6.92 5.20
CA PHE A 126 7.86 -8.21 5.36
C PHE A 126 8.77 -9.39 4.97
N ALA A 127 9.53 -9.25 3.88
CA ALA A 127 10.52 -10.26 3.50
C ALA A 127 11.56 -10.47 4.61
N ILE A 128 12.04 -9.40 5.22
CA ILE A 128 13.03 -9.43 6.31
C ILE A 128 12.46 -10.12 7.55
N VAL A 129 11.27 -9.73 8.03
CA VAL A 129 10.70 -10.33 9.25
C VAL A 129 10.32 -11.80 9.02
N THR A 130 9.88 -12.15 7.82
CA THR A 130 9.59 -13.56 7.47
C THR A 130 10.86 -14.43 7.54
N ARG A 131 12.00 -13.90 7.10
CA ARG A 131 13.30 -14.60 7.16
C ARG A 131 13.85 -14.68 8.58
N ARG A 132 13.66 -13.62 9.39
CA ARG A 132 14.24 -13.55 10.73
C ARG A 132 13.45 -14.33 11.78
N PHE A 133 12.12 -14.38 11.67
CA PHE A 133 11.23 -14.87 12.74
C PHE A 133 10.49 -16.17 12.39
N GLY A 134 10.70 -16.76 11.22
CA GLY A 134 10.16 -18.07 10.86
C GLY A 134 8.64 -18.18 11.11
N ALA A 135 8.21 -19.01 12.09
CA ALA A 135 6.79 -19.22 12.39
C ALA A 135 6.08 -17.98 12.99
N ASP A 136 6.82 -17.11 13.65
CA ASP A 136 6.27 -15.94 14.36
C ASP A 136 6.17 -14.68 13.50
N PHE A 137 6.52 -14.74 12.21
CA PHE A 137 6.54 -13.57 11.31
C PHE A 137 5.21 -12.83 11.22
N ARG A 138 4.08 -13.53 11.37
CA ARG A 138 2.74 -12.92 11.35
C ARG A 138 2.59 -11.84 12.40
N ARG A 139 3.07 -12.08 13.62
CA ARG A 139 3.02 -11.11 14.71
C ARG A 139 3.84 -9.87 14.41
N ALA A 140 5.03 -10.04 13.83
CA ALA A 140 5.87 -8.94 13.38
C ALA A 140 5.18 -8.10 12.29
N ILE A 141 4.60 -8.74 11.27
CA ILE A 141 3.86 -8.05 10.21
C ILE A 141 2.67 -7.25 10.78
N ILE A 142 1.90 -7.82 11.71
CA ILE A 142 0.78 -7.13 12.36
C ILE A 142 1.28 -5.86 13.07
N THR A 143 2.34 -5.96 13.88
CA THR A 143 2.92 -4.80 14.58
C THR A 143 3.36 -3.71 13.61
N ILE A 144 4.11 -4.09 12.56
CA ILE A 144 4.60 -3.15 11.54
C ILE A 144 3.44 -2.47 10.81
N THR A 145 2.40 -3.22 10.45
CA THR A 145 1.26 -2.67 9.71
C THR A 145 0.33 -1.84 10.59
N PHE A 146 0.28 -2.07 11.90
CA PHE A 146 -0.48 -1.23 12.82
C PHE A 146 0.16 0.17 12.92
N LEU A 147 1.45 0.23 13.23
CA LEU A 147 2.15 1.52 13.37
C LEU A 147 2.32 2.22 12.03
N GLY A 148 2.75 1.51 10.99
CA GLY A 148 2.85 2.09 9.65
C GLY A 148 1.49 2.48 9.06
N GLY A 149 0.39 1.86 9.50
CA GLY A 149 -0.97 2.26 9.15
C GLY A 149 -1.37 3.65 9.67
N LEU A 150 -0.71 4.14 10.71
CA LEU A 150 -0.92 5.49 11.24
C LEU A 150 -0.19 6.59 10.43
N ALA A 151 0.51 6.24 9.34
CA ALA A 151 1.30 7.18 8.57
C ALA A 151 0.47 8.35 8.02
N SER A 152 -0.74 8.12 7.51
CA SER A 152 -1.63 9.19 7.07
C SER A 152 -2.07 10.09 8.24
N THR A 153 -2.37 9.50 9.39
CA THR A 153 -2.80 10.24 10.59
C THR A 153 -1.73 11.19 11.10
N VAL A 154 -0.46 10.78 11.05
CA VAL A 154 0.65 11.59 11.53
C VAL A 154 1.15 12.55 10.46
N PHE A 155 1.40 12.06 9.26
CA PHE A 155 2.13 12.84 8.26
C PHE A 155 1.25 13.80 7.45
N ILE A 156 -0.02 13.50 7.20
CA ILE A 156 -0.87 14.45 6.46
C ILE A 156 -1.03 15.77 7.23
N PRO A 157 -1.42 15.79 8.51
CA PRO A 157 -1.50 17.04 9.27
C PRO A 157 -0.13 17.70 9.45
N LEU A 158 0.91 16.93 9.76
CA LEU A 158 2.26 17.44 9.98
C LEU A 158 2.79 18.14 8.73
N VAL A 159 2.70 17.49 7.58
CA VAL A 159 3.22 18.04 6.32
C VAL A 159 2.35 19.19 5.83
N SER A 160 1.03 19.13 6.00
CA SER A 160 0.14 20.25 5.70
C SER A 160 0.50 21.49 6.53
N TRP A 161 0.79 21.31 7.82
CA TRP A 161 1.27 22.38 8.69
C TRP A 161 2.62 22.94 8.22
N TRP A 162 3.59 22.07 7.89
CA TRP A 162 4.88 22.50 7.37
C TRP A 162 4.76 23.25 6.03
N PHE A 163 3.86 22.81 5.14
CA PHE A 163 3.59 23.51 3.87
C PHE A 163 3.10 24.93 4.11
N GLY A 164 2.26 25.12 5.13
CA GLY A 164 1.77 26.46 5.52
C GLY A 164 2.85 27.36 6.11
N LEU A 165 3.86 26.79 6.81
CA LEU A 165 4.92 27.58 7.45
C LEU A 165 6.09 27.87 6.49
N TRP A 166 6.54 26.87 5.72
CA TRP A 166 7.82 26.93 5.01
C TRP A 166 7.69 26.61 3.50
N GLY A 167 6.50 26.34 3.06
CA GLY A 167 6.25 25.89 1.69
C GLY A 167 6.66 24.44 1.45
N TRP A 168 6.31 23.91 0.28
CA TRP A 168 6.45 22.50 -0.04
C TRP A 168 7.92 22.05 -0.20
N ARG A 169 8.80 22.92 -0.75
CA ARG A 169 10.23 22.57 -0.96
C ARG A 169 10.94 22.30 0.35
N VAL A 170 10.86 23.23 1.29
CA VAL A 170 11.50 23.10 2.61
C VAL A 170 10.94 21.89 3.35
N SER A 171 9.63 21.68 3.27
CA SER A 171 8.98 20.55 3.93
C SER A 171 9.43 19.20 3.39
N LEU A 172 9.62 19.07 2.07
CA LEU A 172 10.19 17.86 1.48
C LEU A 172 11.66 17.67 1.85
N CYS A 173 12.43 18.74 1.93
CA CYS A 173 13.81 18.68 2.45
C CYS A 173 13.84 18.22 3.93
N LEU A 174 12.91 18.66 4.76
CA LEU A 174 12.78 18.20 6.15
C LEU A 174 12.42 16.70 6.22
N LEU A 175 11.53 16.22 5.35
CA LEU A 175 11.25 14.78 5.23
C LEU A 175 12.48 14.01 4.77
N GLY A 176 13.28 14.59 3.86
CA GLY A 176 14.57 14.03 3.45
C GLY A 176 15.56 13.95 4.61
N ALA A 177 15.66 15.02 5.40
CA ALA A 177 16.49 15.04 6.60
C ALA A 177 16.04 14.01 7.64
N LEU A 178 14.71 13.84 7.82
CA LEU A 178 14.13 12.82 8.70
C LEU A 178 14.46 11.40 8.19
N GLN A 179 14.40 11.18 6.88
CA GLN A 179 14.77 9.90 6.28
C GLN A 179 16.26 9.56 6.47
N LEU A 180 17.15 10.54 6.31
CA LEU A 180 18.60 10.39 6.48
C LEU A 180 19.01 10.33 7.96
N GLY A 181 18.36 11.12 8.81
CA GLY A 181 18.73 11.23 10.23
C GLY A 181 18.11 10.13 11.11
N VAL A 182 16.99 9.55 10.71
CA VAL A 182 16.26 8.53 11.50
C VAL A 182 16.22 7.19 10.79
N CYS A 183 15.65 7.13 9.57
CA CYS A 183 15.43 5.83 8.91
C CYS A 183 16.74 5.15 8.51
N LEU A 184 17.69 5.90 7.94
CA LEU A 184 18.98 5.37 7.52
C LEU A 184 19.78 4.76 8.69
N PRO A 185 20.07 5.50 9.79
CA PRO A 185 20.84 4.94 10.90
C PRO A 185 20.08 3.81 11.60
N LEU A 186 18.76 3.89 11.67
CA LEU A 186 17.95 2.84 12.30
C LEU A 186 18.00 1.54 11.48
N HIS A 187 17.87 1.58 10.16
CA HIS A 187 18.06 0.43 9.30
C HIS A 187 19.48 -0.12 9.38
N ALA A 188 20.50 0.75 9.37
CA ALA A 188 21.89 0.36 9.48
C ALA A 188 22.23 -0.32 10.81
N TRP A 189 21.55 0.07 11.90
CA TRP A 189 21.74 -0.51 13.23
C TRP A 189 20.90 -1.77 13.43
N LEU A 190 19.60 -1.70 13.16
CA LEU A 190 18.62 -2.75 13.48
C LEU A 190 18.84 -4.01 12.64
N LEU A 191 19.26 -3.85 11.37
CA LEU A 191 19.41 -4.97 10.44
C LEU A 191 20.79 -5.62 10.44
N ARG A 192 21.58 -5.41 11.51
CA ARG A 192 22.84 -6.14 11.73
C ARG A 192 22.55 -7.61 11.96
N GLY A 193 23.50 -8.48 11.59
CA GLY A 193 23.39 -9.91 11.82
C GLY A 193 22.29 -10.57 11.00
N ALA A 194 22.21 -10.28 9.71
CA ALA A 194 21.28 -10.95 8.80
C ALA A 194 21.42 -12.49 8.88
N PRO A 195 20.31 -13.24 8.96
CA PRO A 195 20.39 -14.71 8.90
C PRO A 195 21.00 -15.15 7.57
N ARG A 196 21.86 -16.16 7.62
CA ARG A 196 22.38 -16.77 6.39
C ARG A 196 21.22 -17.32 5.54
N PRO A 197 21.35 -17.26 4.20
CA PRO A 197 20.37 -17.89 3.33
C PRO A 197 20.19 -19.35 3.73
N LEU A 198 18.97 -19.74 4.04
CA LEU A 198 18.67 -21.16 4.27
C LEU A 198 18.63 -21.86 2.91
N PRO A 199 19.26 -23.03 2.75
CA PRO A 199 19.07 -23.85 1.57
C PRO A 199 17.55 -24.11 1.39
N PRO A 200 17.03 -24.12 0.16
CA PRO A 200 15.65 -24.49 -0.08
C PRO A 200 15.37 -25.84 0.58
N LEU A 201 14.33 -25.90 1.42
CA LEU A 201 13.90 -27.19 1.99
C LEU A 201 13.56 -28.13 0.81
N ALA A 202 14.06 -29.37 0.85
CA ALA A 202 13.86 -30.36 -0.21
C ALA A 202 12.37 -30.54 -0.59
N GLY A 203 11.44 -30.32 0.37
CA GLY A 203 10.00 -30.30 0.13
C GLY A 203 9.53 -29.08 -0.65
N GLN A 204 10.15 -27.90 -0.49
CA GLN A 204 9.80 -26.70 -1.25
C GLN A 204 10.25 -26.79 -2.70
N ALA A 205 11.41 -27.38 -2.96
CA ALA A 205 11.86 -27.66 -4.33
C ALA A 205 10.91 -28.64 -5.05
N ARG A 206 10.41 -29.65 -4.34
CA ARG A 206 9.43 -30.62 -4.90
C ARG A 206 8.05 -29.97 -5.17
N MET A 207 7.60 -29.04 -4.31
CA MET A 207 6.37 -28.28 -4.52
C MET A 207 6.53 -27.21 -5.63
N ALA A 208 7.72 -26.66 -5.83
CA ALA A 208 8.01 -25.74 -6.94
C ALA A 208 7.91 -26.42 -8.31
N HIS A 209 8.09 -27.74 -8.40
CA HIS A 209 7.92 -28.53 -9.62
C HIS A 209 6.47 -29.01 -9.85
N ALA A 210 5.58 -28.89 -8.88
CA ALA A 210 4.16 -29.20 -9.07
C ALA A 210 3.55 -28.22 -10.09
N SER A 211 2.87 -28.76 -11.10
CA SER A 211 2.32 -27.95 -12.18
C SER A 211 1.24 -26.98 -11.67
N MET A 212 1.42 -25.69 -11.91
CA MET A 212 0.39 -24.65 -11.65
C MET A 212 -0.72 -24.66 -12.72
N ARG A 213 -0.51 -25.33 -13.86
CA ARG A 213 -1.46 -25.31 -14.99
C ARG A 213 -2.91 -25.62 -14.62
N PRO A 214 -3.22 -26.58 -13.70
CA PRO A 214 -4.59 -26.83 -13.29
C PRO A 214 -5.26 -25.63 -12.63
N HIS A 215 -4.52 -24.87 -11.82
CA HIS A 215 -5.05 -23.68 -11.12
C HIS A 215 -5.27 -22.51 -12.08
N LEU A 216 -4.40 -22.32 -13.07
CA LEU A 216 -4.52 -21.28 -14.09
C LEU A 216 -5.70 -21.52 -15.06
N ARG A 217 -6.19 -22.75 -15.16
CA ARG A 217 -7.38 -23.08 -15.96
C ARG A 217 -8.69 -22.84 -15.21
N GLN A 218 -8.64 -22.61 -13.90
CA GLN A 218 -9.82 -22.38 -13.08
C GLN A 218 -10.30 -20.95 -13.21
N PRO A 219 -11.59 -20.69 -13.53
CA PRO A 219 -12.16 -19.35 -13.54
C PRO A 219 -11.96 -18.61 -12.21
N THR A 220 -12.02 -19.33 -11.09
CA THR A 220 -11.82 -18.80 -9.74
C THR A 220 -10.49 -18.04 -9.61
N PHE A 221 -9.39 -18.52 -10.22
CA PHE A 221 -8.11 -17.83 -10.20
C PHE A 221 -8.18 -16.45 -10.88
N TRP A 222 -8.76 -16.39 -12.09
CA TRP A 222 -8.84 -15.15 -12.85
C TRP A 222 -9.80 -14.13 -12.24
N LEU A 223 -10.89 -14.61 -11.65
CA LEU A 223 -11.82 -13.76 -10.91
C LEU A 223 -11.17 -13.15 -9.66
N LEU A 224 -10.39 -13.94 -8.91
CA LEU A 224 -9.61 -13.41 -7.78
C LEU A 224 -8.48 -12.46 -8.25
N ALA A 225 -7.84 -12.77 -9.37
CA ALA A 225 -6.86 -11.89 -9.99
C ALA A 225 -7.47 -10.52 -10.33
N LEU A 226 -8.65 -10.52 -10.96
CA LEU A 226 -9.38 -9.30 -11.28
C LEU A 226 -9.74 -8.49 -10.03
N PHE A 227 -10.28 -9.16 -9.00
CA PHE A 227 -10.55 -8.52 -7.70
C PHE A 227 -9.30 -7.86 -7.10
N MET A 228 -8.16 -8.57 -7.07
CA MET A 228 -6.92 -8.06 -6.50
C MET A 228 -6.38 -6.88 -7.30
N VAL A 229 -6.37 -6.98 -8.62
CA VAL A 229 -5.88 -5.92 -9.53
C VAL A 229 -6.71 -4.65 -9.37
N LEU A 230 -8.04 -4.75 -9.44
CA LEU A 230 -8.93 -3.60 -9.31
C LEU A 230 -8.86 -2.98 -7.91
N THR A 231 -8.84 -3.80 -6.86
CA THR A 231 -8.72 -3.30 -5.48
C THR A 231 -7.41 -2.55 -5.27
N MET A 232 -6.29 -3.07 -5.79
CA MET A 232 -4.98 -2.42 -5.65
C MET A 232 -4.89 -1.13 -6.47
N ALA A 233 -5.52 -1.07 -7.64
CA ALA A 233 -5.67 0.15 -8.42
C ALA A 233 -6.37 1.25 -7.62
N LEU A 234 -7.53 0.93 -7.04
CA LEU A 234 -8.34 1.88 -6.26
C LEU A 234 -7.64 2.37 -5.00
N THR A 235 -7.03 1.45 -4.25
CA THR A 235 -6.33 1.78 -3.01
C THR A 235 -5.03 2.55 -3.24
N SER A 236 -4.51 2.61 -4.47
CA SER A 236 -3.41 3.51 -4.85
C SER A 236 -3.91 4.86 -5.36
N ALA A 237 -4.96 4.90 -6.17
CA ALA A 237 -5.43 6.13 -6.80
C ALA A 237 -6.14 7.08 -5.84
N LEU A 238 -7.07 6.56 -5.01
CA LEU A 238 -7.90 7.41 -4.15
C LEU A 238 -7.08 8.23 -3.15
N PRO A 239 -6.09 7.69 -2.40
CA PRO A 239 -5.29 8.51 -1.49
C PRO A 239 -4.48 9.60 -2.19
N VAL A 240 -4.02 9.37 -3.40
CA VAL A 240 -3.25 10.33 -4.21
C VAL A 240 -4.06 11.58 -4.52
N HIS A 241 -5.34 11.41 -4.86
CA HIS A 241 -6.23 12.51 -5.22
C HIS A 241 -7.04 13.06 -4.03
N MET A 242 -6.97 12.43 -2.85
CA MET A 242 -7.89 12.67 -1.73
C MET A 242 -7.91 14.14 -1.28
N ILE A 243 -6.76 14.77 -1.11
CA ILE A 243 -6.67 16.17 -0.66
C ILE A 243 -7.31 17.12 -1.69
N ASN A 244 -7.00 16.95 -2.97
CA ASN A 244 -7.54 17.78 -4.03
C ASN A 244 -9.04 17.53 -4.24
N LEU A 245 -9.47 16.28 -4.18
CA LEU A 245 -10.87 15.87 -4.23
C LEU A 245 -11.70 16.56 -3.13
N LEU A 246 -11.21 16.54 -1.89
CA LEU A 246 -11.88 17.17 -0.76
C LEU A 246 -11.75 18.69 -0.78
N GLY A 247 -10.66 19.23 -1.33
CA GLY A 247 -10.46 20.68 -1.51
C GLY A 247 -11.47 21.29 -2.50
N GLU A 248 -11.86 20.57 -3.54
CA GLU A 248 -12.89 20.98 -4.50
C GLU A 248 -14.32 20.88 -3.93
N ALA A 249 -14.48 20.23 -2.80
CA ALA A 249 -15.79 19.92 -2.19
C ALA A 249 -16.37 21.01 -1.30
N SER A 250 -15.81 22.22 -1.29
CA SER A 250 -16.23 23.33 -0.42
C SER A 250 -16.27 22.98 1.09
N LEU A 251 -15.50 21.98 1.51
CA LEU A 251 -15.36 21.61 2.90
C LEU A 251 -14.38 22.54 3.62
N PRO A 252 -14.54 22.77 4.94
CA PRO A 252 -13.56 23.51 5.73
C PRO A 252 -12.15 22.90 5.58
N ALA A 253 -11.10 23.72 5.54
CA ALA A 253 -9.72 23.25 5.36
C ALA A 253 -9.30 22.18 6.40
N SER A 254 -9.81 22.27 7.63
CA SER A 254 -9.58 21.27 8.66
C SER A 254 -10.13 19.88 8.30
N TRP A 255 -11.21 19.82 7.53
CA TRP A 255 -11.80 18.56 7.05
C TRP A 255 -11.02 17.99 5.87
N VAL A 256 -10.54 18.83 4.96
CA VAL A 256 -9.70 18.42 3.82
C VAL A 256 -8.46 17.67 4.29
N VAL A 257 -7.86 18.10 5.42
CA VAL A 257 -6.72 17.43 6.04
C VAL A 257 -7.17 16.31 7.00
N GLY A 258 -8.22 16.55 7.78
CA GLY A 258 -8.67 15.65 8.84
C GLY A 258 -9.24 14.32 8.33
N ILE A 259 -9.98 14.32 7.21
CA ILE A 259 -10.58 13.10 6.63
C ILE A 259 -9.50 12.11 6.19
N PRO A 260 -8.50 12.48 5.35
CA PRO A 260 -7.42 11.55 4.98
C PRO A 260 -6.57 11.13 6.19
N ALA A 261 -6.36 12.02 7.15
CA ALA A 261 -5.67 11.69 8.40
C ALA A 261 -6.41 10.62 9.21
N ALA A 262 -7.75 10.71 9.31
CA ALA A 262 -8.57 9.75 10.03
C ALA A 262 -8.51 8.33 9.43
N ILE A 263 -8.24 8.20 8.13
CA ILE A 263 -8.12 6.88 7.46
C ILE A 263 -7.07 6.01 8.15
N GLY A 264 -5.95 6.58 8.60
CA GLY A 264 -4.90 5.82 9.30
C GLY A 264 -5.39 5.14 10.57
N VAL A 265 -6.07 5.88 11.43
CA VAL A 265 -6.68 5.31 12.66
C VAL A 265 -7.76 4.29 12.31
N LEU A 266 -8.64 4.62 11.35
CA LEU A 266 -9.77 3.76 10.99
C LEU A 266 -9.31 2.43 10.34
N GLN A 267 -8.24 2.43 9.54
CA GLN A 267 -7.68 1.16 9.02
C GLN A 267 -7.09 0.29 10.13
N VAL A 268 -6.47 0.89 11.14
CA VAL A 268 -5.95 0.15 12.30
C VAL A 268 -7.10 -0.42 13.12
N LEU A 269 -8.14 0.38 13.38
CA LEU A 269 -9.35 -0.06 14.07
C LEU A 269 -10.07 -1.19 13.31
N GLY A 270 -10.20 -1.07 11.98
CA GLY A 270 -10.79 -2.13 11.15
C GLY A 270 -10.03 -3.46 11.28
N ARG A 271 -8.69 -3.44 11.21
CA ARG A 271 -7.86 -4.65 11.42
C ARG A 271 -8.02 -5.22 12.83
N MET A 272 -8.07 -4.35 13.83
CA MET A 272 -8.25 -4.76 15.23
C MET A 272 -9.62 -5.42 15.45
N LEU A 273 -10.69 -4.83 14.92
CA LEU A 273 -12.02 -5.41 14.96
C LEU A 273 -12.05 -6.79 14.30
N LEU A 274 -11.48 -6.92 13.10
CA LEU A 274 -11.41 -8.21 12.42
C LEU A 274 -10.65 -9.25 13.25
N PHE A 275 -9.53 -8.88 13.87
CA PHE A 275 -8.74 -9.77 14.70
C PHE A 275 -9.50 -10.21 15.98
N VAL A 276 -10.20 -9.28 16.65
CA VAL A 276 -10.97 -9.59 17.87
C VAL A 276 -12.15 -10.50 17.57
N PHE A 277 -12.80 -10.29 16.42
CA PHE A 277 -13.99 -11.05 16.02
C PHE A 277 -13.70 -12.25 15.10
N GLU A 278 -12.42 -12.52 14.75
CA GLU A 278 -12.01 -13.61 13.86
C GLU A 278 -12.60 -14.98 14.25
N ARG A 279 -12.70 -15.25 15.55
CA ARG A 279 -13.25 -16.52 16.07
C ARG A 279 -14.78 -16.63 16.00
N ARG A 280 -15.48 -15.49 15.85
CA ARG A 280 -16.95 -15.41 15.86
C ARG A 280 -17.57 -15.24 14.49
N TRP A 281 -16.77 -14.75 13.53
CA TRP A 281 -17.25 -14.50 12.17
C TRP A 281 -16.85 -15.65 11.27
N ASP A 282 -17.81 -16.12 10.49
CA ASP A 282 -17.50 -17.02 9.39
C ASP A 282 -16.59 -16.32 8.39
N VAL A 283 -15.47 -16.97 8.07
CA VAL A 283 -14.44 -16.43 7.16
C VAL A 283 -15.03 -16.14 5.77
N HIS A 284 -15.97 -16.97 5.31
CA HIS A 284 -16.62 -16.76 4.01
C HIS A 284 -17.55 -15.55 4.03
N ALA A 285 -18.27 -15.34 5.13
CA ALA A 285 -19.07 -14.14 5.33
C ALA A 285 -18.21 -12.88 5.41
N ALA A 286 -17.12 -12.92 6.17
CA ALA A 286 -16.15 -11.82 6.25
C ALA A 286 -15.58 -11.46 4.88
N ASN A 287 -15.12 -12.46 4.10
CA ASN A 287 -14.60 -12.26 2.75
C ASN A 287 -15.67 -11.77 1.76
N ARG A 288 -16.95 -11.98 2.05
CA ARG A 288 -18.06 -11.50 1.22
C ARG A 288 -18.41 -10.05 1.49
N TRP A 289 -18.48 -9.64 2.76
CA TRP A 289 -19.01 -8.35 3.16
C TRP A 289 -17.93 -7.25 3.36
N ILE A 290 -16.73 -7.61 3.79
CA ILE A 290 -15.66 -6.61 3.98
C ILE A 290 -15.32 -5.88 2.68
N PRO A 291 -15.12 -6.55 1.53
CA PRO A 291 -14.83 -5.86 0.28
C PRO A 291 -15.98 -4.97 -0.23
N ALA A 292 -17.22 -5.21 0.21
CA ALA A 292 -18.36 -4.37 -0.12
C ALA A 292 -18.28 -2.96 0.51
N LEU A 293 -17.50 -2.78 1.57
CA LEU A 293 -17.28 -1.47 2.19
C LEU A 293 -16.61 -0.46 1.23
N LEU A 294 -15.79 -0.95 0.30
CA LEU A 294 -15.10 -0.08 -0.65
C LEU A 294 -16.07 0.56 -1.66
N PRO A 295 -16.85 -0.20 -2.45
CA PRO A 295 -17.87 0.41 -3.32
C PRO A 295 -18.94 1.18 -2.52
N ALA A 296 -19.34 0.71 -1.33
CA ALA A 296 -20.30 1.42 -0.50
C ALA A 296 -19.79 2.82 -0.10
N SER A 297 -18.51 2.93 0.31
CA SER A 297 -17.91 4.22 0.64
C SER A 297 -17.90 5.18 -0.55
N LEU A 298 -17.52 4.69 -1.73
CA LEU A 298 -17.48 5.50 -2.95
C LEU A 298 -18.89 5.92 -3.40
N LEU A 299 -19.87 5.04 -3.31
CA LEU A 299 -21.26 5.35 -3.62
C LEU A 299 -21.83 6.41 -2.68
N VAL A 300 -21.56 6.30 -1.38
CA VAL A 300 -21.92 7.33 -0.40
C VAL A 300 -21.35 8.68 -0.80
N LEU A 301 -20.09 8.74 -1.22
CA LEU A 301 -19.44 9.97 -1.64
C LEU A 301 -20.05 10.56 -2.91
N VAL A 302 -20.33 9.70 -3.92
CA VAL A 302 -20.84 10.14 -5.23
C VAL A 302 -22.31 10.55 -5.16
N LEU A 303 -23.15 9.82 -4.41
CA LEU A 303 -24.58 10.04 -4.36
C LEU A 303 -25.00 11.04 -3.27
N GLY A 304 -24.29 11.07 -2.16
CA GLY A 304 -24.62 11.91 -1.01
C GLY A 304 -24.11 13.35 -1.13
N GLY A 305 -23.27 13.65 -2.12
CA GLY A 305 -22.63 14.95 -2.28
C GLY A 305 -21.62 15.27 -1.17
N TRP A 306 -21.23 16.56 -1.09
CA TRP A 306 -20.14 17.00 -0.22
C TRP A 306 -20.60 17.54 1.15
N HIS A 307 -21.67 16.97 1.70
CA HIS A 307 -22.11 17.32 3.06
C HIS A 307 -21.15 16.68 4.11
N PRO A 308 -20.81 17.39 5.22
CA PRO A 308 -19.92 16.85 6.25
C PRO A 308 -20.30 15.46 6.78
N ALA A 309 -21.60 15.19 6.96
CA ALA A 309 -22.08 13.88 7.40
C ALA A 309 -21.74 12.76 6.38
N VAL A 310 -21.83 13.06 5.08
CA VAL A 310 -21.46 12.14 4.00
C VAL A 310 -19.97 11.85 4.03
N ALA A 311 -19.15 12.87 4.22
CA ALA A 311 -17.71 12.73 4.34
C ALA A 311 -17.31 11.86 5.55
N LEU A 312 -18.01 11.99 6.69
CA LEU A 312 -17.81 11.13 7.86
C LEU A 312 -18.18 9.67 7.57
N VAL A 313 -19.31 9.43 6.94
CA VAL A 313 -19.73 8.05 6.58
C VAL A 313 -18.73 7.46 5.57
N PHE A 314 -18.33 8.24 4.56
CA PHE A 314 -17.30 7.83 3.60
C PHE A 314 -16.01 7.41 4.28
N VAL A 315 -15.44 8.27 5.14
CA VAL A 315 -14.13 7.98 5.76
C VAL A 315 -14.22 6.78 6.71
N LEU A 316 -15.34 6.60 7.40
CA LEU A 316 -15.57 5.45 8.27
C LEU A 316 -15.58 4.14 7.44
N LEU A 317 -16.40 4.08 6.40
CA LEU A 317 -16.51 2.90 5.53
C LEU A 317 -15.21 2.61 4.78
N TYR A 318 -14.62 3.66 4.18
CA TYR A 318 -13.37 3.53 3.43
C TYR A 318 -12.19 3.15 4.32
N GLY A 319 -12.00 3.85 5.44
CA GLY A 319 -10.88 3.61 6.36
C GLY A 319 -10.93 2.20 6.95
N MET A 320 -12.05 1.80 7.52
CA MET A 320 -12.22 0.45 8.06
C MET A 320 -12.11 -0.61 6.97
N GLY A 321 -12.80 -0.42 5.84
CA GLY A 321 -12.75 -1.32 4.69
C GLY A 321 -11.33 -1.52 4.17
N ASN A 322 -10.58 -0.42 3.96
CA ASN A 322 -9.20 -0.47 3.49
C ASN A 322 -8.26 -1.21 4.45
N GLY A 323 -8.47 -1.08 5.76
CA GLY A 323 -7.74 -1.84 6.77
C GLY A 323 -7.99 -3.33 6.68
N MET A 324 -9.27 -3.73 6.63
CA MET A 324 -9.68 -5.14 6.63
C MET A 324 -9.42 -5.84 5.28
N ILE A 325 -9.58 -5.14 4.14
CA ILE A 325 -9.41 -5.73 2.81
C ILE A 325 -7.99 -6.22 2.55
N THR A 326 -6.99 -5.69 3.25
CA THR A 326 -5.62 -6.18 3.18
C THR A 326 -5.50 -7.63 3.66
N ILE A 327 -6.30 -8.01 4.66
CA ILE A 327 -6.35 -9.38 5.20
C ILE A 327 -7.11 -10.29 4.23
N VAL A 328 -8.25 -9.84 3.71
CA VAL A 328 -9.04 -10.59 2.70
C VAL A 328 -8.18 -10.91 1.48
N LYS A 329 -7.45 -9.95 0.93
CA LYS A 329 -6.52 -10.18 -0.20
C LYS A 329 -5.44 -11.20 0.13
N GLY A 330 -4.88 -11.13 1.32
CA GLY A 330 -3.81 -12.03 1.76
C GLY A 330 -4.25 -13.49 1.90
N THR A 331 -5.52 -13.72 2.17
CA THR A 331 -6.07 -15.05 2.47
C THR A 331 -6.87 -15.67 1.31
N ALA A 332 -7.48 -14.86 0.45
CA ALA A 332 -8.43 -15.31 -0.57
C ALA A 332 -7.84 -16.35 -1.55
N MET A 333 -6.59 -16.14 -2.00
CA MET A 333 -5.92 -17.08 -2.92
C MET A 333 -5.71 -18.47 -2.28
N ALA A 334 -5.28 -18.50 -1.03
CA ALA A 334 -5.10 -19.74 -0.28
C ALA A 334 -6.43 -20.44 -0.01
N GLN A 335 -7.49 -19.65 0.25
CA GLN A 335 -8.81 -20.20 0.58
C GLN A 335 -9.59 -20.71 -0.62
N TYR A 336 -9.53 -20.02 -1.76
CA TYR A 336 -10.42 -20.32 -2.88
C TYR A 336 -9.75 -20.99 -4.09
N VAL A 337 -8.40 -20.95 -4.15
CA VAL A 337 -7.65 -21.60 -5.25
C VAL A 337 -6.73 -22.68 -4.70
N SER A 338 -5.65 -22.32 -3.99
CA SER A 338 -4.69 -23.29 -3.48
C SER A 338 -3.83 -22.71 -2.37
N ALA A 339 -3.85 -23.34 -1.19
CA ALA A 339 -2.93 -23.01 -0.10
C ALA A 339 -1.49 -23.44 -0.40
N ALA A 340 -1.32 -24.54 -1.14
CA ALA A 340 0.01 -25.10 -1.47
C ALA A 340 0.79 -24.22 -2.47
N HIS A 341 0.10 -23.56 -3.40
CA HIS A 341 0.71 -22.78 -4.49
C HIS A 341 0.50 -21.27 -4.34
N VAL A 342 0.05 -20.80 -3.17
CA VAL A 342 -0.31 -19.39 -2.92
C VAL A 342 0.81 -18.41 -3.28
N GLY A 343 2.05 -18.73 -2.94
CA GLY A 343 3.20 -17.87 -3.26
C GLY A 343 3.45 -17.71 -4.76
N GLN A 344 3.37 -18.81 -5.51
CA GLN A 344 3.56 -18.78 -6.97
C GLN A 344 2.39 -18.08 -7.69
N LEU A 345 1.16 -18.34 -7.25
CA LEU A 345 -0.05 -17.72 -7.82
C LEU A 345 -0.06 -16.22 -7.56
N ASN A 346 0.28 -15.77 -6.35
CA ASN A 346 0.43 -14.34 -6.05
C ASN A 346 1.61 -13.72 -6.80
N GLY A 347 2.70 -14.46 -7.01
CA GLY A 347 3.84 -14.01 -7.81
C GLY A 347 3.47 -13.68 -9.25
N LEU A 348 2.61 -14.48 -9.88
CA LEU A 348 2.08 -14.20 -11.23
C LEU A 348 1.26 -12.91 -11.29
N LEU A 349 0.60 -12.54 -10.20
CA LEU A 349 -0.19 -11.32 -10.12
C LEU A 349 0.65 -10.08 -9.83
N GLY A 350 1.92 -10.24 -9.49
CA GLY A 350 2.81 -9.12 -9.14
C GLY A 350 2.88 -8.05 -10.22
N LEU A 351 3.14 -8.44 -11.47
CA LEU A 351 3.21 -7.50 -12.60
C LEU A 351 1.84 -6.85 -12.93
N PRO A 352 0.74 -7.59 -13.12
CA PRO A 352 -0.58 -6.99 -13.34
C PRO A 352 -0.99 -6.01 -12.23
N ILE A 353 -0.73 -6.36 -10.97
CA ILE A 353 -1.03 -5.48 -9.83
C ILE A 353 -0.15 -4.22 -9.87
N ALA A 354 1.15 -4.34 -10.15
CA ALA A 354 2.05 -3.19 -10.23
C ALA A 354 1.63 -2.22 -11.35
N LEU A 355 1.29 -2.74 -12.53
CA LEU A 355 0.80 -1.94 -13.65
C LEU A 355 -0.54 -1.24 -13.32
N ALA A 356 -1.48 -1.95 -12.71
CA ALA A 356 -2.76 -1.37 -12.34
C ALA A 356 -2.63 -0.28 -11.26
N ARG A 357 -1.78 -0.51 -10.24
CA ARG A 357 -1.45 0.49 -9.21
C ARG A 357 -0.84 1.74 -9.85
N ALA A 358 0.04 1.56 -10.80
CA ALA A 358 0.70 2.66 -11.48
C ALA A 358 -0.25 3.42 -12.42
N ALA A 359 -1.08 2.74 -13.19
CA ALA A 359 -2.01 3.38 -14.13
C ALA A 359 -3.14 4.15 -13.43
N ALA A 360 -3.62 3.67 -12.27
CA ALA A 360 -4.85 4.16 -11.67
C ALA A 360 -4.80 5.65 -11.24
N PRO A 361 -3.76 6.19 -10.59
CA PRO A 361 -3.70 7.61 -10.28
C PRO A 361 -3.76 8.50 -11.53
N TRP A 362 -3.03 8.11 -12.57
CA TRP A 362 -3.03 8.83 -13.85
C TRP A 362 -4.39 8.79 -14.54
N ILE A 363 -5.06 7.63 -14.57
CA ILE A 363 -6.42 7.50 -15.13
C ILE A 363 -7.40 8.44 -14.42
N VAL A 364 -7.37 8.52 -13.08
CA VAL A 364 -8.22 9.42 -12.32
C VAL A 364 -7.88 10.88 -12.66
N GLY A 365 -6.61 11.22 -12.84
CA GLY A 365 -6.17 12.55 -13.30
C GLY A 365 -6.66 12.89 -14.70
N LEU A 366 -6.64 11.93 -15.64
CA LEU A 366 -7.17 12.10 -17.01
C LEU A 366 -8.70 12.32 -17.03
N LEU A 367 -9.42 11.70 -16.11
CA LEU A 367 -10.88 11.80 -15.99
C LEU A 367 -11.32 13.07 -15.27
N TRP A 368 -10.39 13.83 -14.71
CA TRP A 368 -10.68 15.13 -14.09
C TRP A 368 -10.88 16.20 -15.17
N SER A 369 -11.81 17.11 -14.93
CA SER A 369 -12.01 18.29 -15.80
C SER A 369 -12.45 19.50 -14.97
N PRO A 370 -12.17 20.75 -15.43
CA PRO A 370 -12.58 21.96 -14.70
C PRO A 370 -14.11 22.07 -14.49
N THR A 371 -14.91 21.49 -15.39
CA THR A 371 -16.37 21.55 -15.36
C THR A 371 -17.02 20.46 -14.52
N ALA A 372 -16.41 19.28 -14.45
CA ALA A 372 -16.97 18.11 -13.76
C ALA A 372 -16.15 17.70 -12.52
N GLY A 373 -15.02 18.37 -12.24
CA GLY A 373 -14.11 17.99 -11.16
C GLY A 373 -13.74 16.50 -11.24
N TYR A 374 -13.80 15.82 -10.13
CA TYR A 374 -13.51 14.38 -10.00
C TYR A 374 -14.69 13.45 -10.34
N ARG A 375 -15.82 13.96 -10.81
CA ARG A 375 -17.06 13.17 -11.00
C ARG A 375 -16.82 11.89 -11.81
N TRP A 376 -16.16 11.98 -12.95
CA TRP A 376 -15.91 10.83 -13.83
C TRP A 376 -14.89 9.86 -13.24
N GLY A 377 -13.86 10.38 -12.57
CA GLY A 377 -12.90 9.55 -11.84
C GLY A 377 -13.55 8.77 -10.70
N LEU A 378 -14.46 9.38 -9.95
CA LEU A 378 -15.21 8.72 -8.89
C LEU A 378 -16.14 7.63 -9.46
N TRP A 379 -16.86 7.89 -10.54
CA TRP A 379 -17.71 6.87 -11.18
C TRP A 379 -16.89 5.70 -11.73
N TRP A 380 -15.71 5.98 -12.30
CA TRP A 380 -14.77 4.94 -12.72
C TRP A 380 -14.34 4.08 -11.52
N MET A 381 -14.02 4.71 -10.39
CA MET A 381 -13.66 3.97 -9.17
C MET A 381 -14.83 3.16 -8.62
N VAL A 382 -16.07 3.68 -8.66
CA VAL A 382 -17.27 2.93 -8.28
C VAL A 382 -17.43 1.70 -9.17
N ALA A 383 -17.39 1.87 -10.49
CA ALA A 383 -17.53 0.77 -11.44
C ALA A 383 -16.44 -0.31 -11.24
N ALA A 384 -15.18 0.10 -11.09
CA ALA A 384 -14.07 -0.81 -10.83
C ALA A 384 -14.22 -1.56 -9.49
N SER A 385 -14.68 -0.87 -8.43
CA SER A 385 -14.90 -1.50 -7.13
C SER A 385 -16.04 -2.51 -7.15
N LEU A 386 -17.15 -2.19 -7.83
CA LEU A 386 -18.27 -3.11 -8.00
C LEU A 386 -17.89 -4.32 -8.87
N ALA A 387 -17.14 -4.12 -9.95
CA ALA A 387 -16.62 -5.21 -10.78
C ALA A 387 -15.68 -6.13 -9.98
N GLY A 388 -14.78 -5.56 -9.15
CA GLY A 388 -13.92 -6.32 -8.25
C GLY A 388 -14.71 -7.12 -7.22
N LEU A 389 -15.74 -6.51 -6.61
CA LEU A 389 -16.63 -7.18 -5.65
C LEU A 389 -17.39 -8.33 -6.29
N ALA A 390 -17.99 -8.12 -7.47
CA ALA A 390 -18.69 -9.14 -8.22
C ALA A 390 -17.76 -10.31 -8.60
N ALA A 391 -16.54 -10.00 -9.03
CA ALA A 391 -15.53 -11.02 -9.32
C ALA A 391 -15.20 -11.88 -8.09
N LEU A 392 -15.03 -11.25 -6.92
CA LEU A 392 -14.76 -11.98 -5.67
C LEU A 392 -15.96 -12.86 -5.27
N TRP A 393 -17.18 -12.35 -5.34
CA TRP A 393 -18.37 -13.11 -4.98
C TRP A 393 -18.59 -14.32 -5.90
N THR A 394 -18.36 -14.13 -7.20
CA THR A 394 -18.42 -15.21 -8.19
C THR A 394 -17.33 -16.24 -7.95
N ALA A 395 -16.09 -15.80 -7.67
CA ALA A 395 -14.98 -16.71 -7.33
C ALA A 395 -15.29 -17.55 -6.09
N GLN A 396 -15.84 -16.92 -5.05
CA GLN A 396 -16.25 -17.59 -3.82
C GLN A 396 -17.36 -18.62 -4.08
N ALA A 397 -18.39 -18.26 -4.85
CA ALA A 397 -19.47 -19.16 -5.20
C ALA A 397 -18.97 -20.40 -5.95
N HIS A 398 -18.12 -20.21 -6.98
CA HIS A 398 -17.51 -21.32 -7.72
C HIS A 398 -16.68 -22.23 -6.82
N ALA A 399 -15.87 -21.67 -5.92
CA ALA A 399 -15.02 -22.45 -5.03
C ALA A 399 -15.84 -23.27 -4.02
N LEU A 400 -16.92 -22.72 -3.49
CA LEU A 400 -17.80 -23.41 -2.52
C LEU A 400 -18.61 -24.50 -3.18
N HIS A 401 -19.19 -24.26 -4.37
CA HIS A 401 -19.91 -25.31 -5.13
C HIS A 401 -19.00 -26.47 -5.50
N ALA A 402 -17.77 -26.20 -5.95
CA ALA A 402 -16.80 -27.25 -6.28
C ALA A 402 -16.38 -28.10 -5.07
N ARG A 403 -16.53 -27.61 -3.84
CA ARG A 403 -16.27 -28.38 -2.60
C ARG A 403 -17.45 -29.25 -2.18
N GLN A 404 -18.69 -28.82 -2.47
CA GLN A 404 -19.91 -29.57 -2.16
C GLN A 404 -20.14 -30.73 -3.12
N SER A 405 -19.57 -30.66 -4.33
CA SER A 405 -19.70 -31.69 -5.37
C SER A 405 -18.60 -32.79 -5.28
N ARG A 406 -17.68 -32.69 -4.33
CA ARG A 406 -16.64 -33.70 -4.02
C ARG A 406 -16.96 -34.44 -2.74
#